data_b4bf65d8977716ae430426a50a53d36a
#
_entry.id   b4bf65d8977716ae430426a50a53d36a
#
_cell.length_a   1.000
_cell.length_b   1.000
_cell.length_c   1.000
_cell.angle_alpha   90.00
_cell.angle_beta   90.00
_cell.angle_gamma   90.00
#
_symmetry.space_group_name_H-M   'P 1'
#
loop_
_entity.id
_entity.type
_entity.pdbx_description
1 polymer ?
#
loop_
_entity_poly.entity_id
_entity_poly.type
_entity_poly.pdbx_seq_one_letter_code
_entity_poly.pdbx_strand_id
1 'polypeptide(L)'
;MRSRSREAGVIRSLTGWWKRPLSGAASAPLGRDSDSAANGVFSFCIIVALLVSSSSTIGLCAADVATDSKAVASGKPTVIVVVGAGGAVQFEKPFQEWADRWVNAAKQAGHNVIAIGCEASDSKEADRTRLQNAIQAAADEQSAELWIVLIGHGTFDKREAKFNLRGPDVSAKELAEWLKPVARPTAIVNCAAASAPFLGALAGPNRVVIAATKSGAEQNFARFGDFLSQAISDPQADLDKDDQTSLWEAYLAASRRTAEFYSTDGRLLTEHSLLDDSGDGLGVRADQFRGLTPIEETKDGKPLDGQQAHQWHLIRNSTDSALSPEVLKKRNELERAVLALRDRKSKLPGDEYLLELERLLVELAELNESAGK
;
A
#
# COMPACT_ATOMS: atom_id res chain seq x y z
N MET A 1 -55.08 -48.34 -9.05
CA MET A 1 -56.01 -48.05 -7.96
C MET A 1 -55.59 -46.74 -7.34
N ARG A 2 -56.37 -45.74 -7.64
CA ARG A 2 -57.09 -44.80 -6.72
C ARG A 2 -56.18 -44.14 -5.66
N SER A 3 -56.12 -42.85 -5.44
CA SER A 3 -56.92 -41.69 -5.82
C SER A 3 -56.32 -40.52 -5.09
N ARG A 4 -56.14 -39.35 -5.74
CA ARG A 4 -56.87 -38.11 -5.43
C ARG A 4 -56.83 -37.68 -3.94
N SER A 5 -56.61 -36.47 -3.55
CA SER A 5 -56.94 -35.14 -4.07
C SER A 5 -56.45 -34.11 -3.07
N ARG A 6 -56.02 -32.91 -3.56
CA ARG A 6 -56.66 -31.59 -3.30
C ARG A 6 -56.64 -31.13 -1.83
N GLU A 7 -56.34 -29.92 -1.48
CA GLU A 7 -56.66 -28.51 -1.90
C GLU A 7 -55.76 -27.57 -1.12
N ALA A 8 -55.11 -26.56 -1.63
CA ALA A 8 -55.61 -25.28 -2.05
C ALA A 8 -56.05 -24.35 -0.91
N GLY A 9 -55.43 -23.19 -0.87
CA GLY A 9 -55.94 -21.94 -0.30
C GLY A 9 -55.22 -21.54 0.99
N VAL A 10 -54.73 -20.36 1.22
CA VAL A 10 -55.28 -19.03 0.93
C VAL A 10 -54.17 -17.97 0.99
N ILE A 11 -54.15 -17.13 -0.01
CA ILE A 11 -53.48 -15.82 -0.11
C ILE A 11 -54.13 -14.84 0.87
N ARG A 12 -53.31 -14.00 1.52
CA ARG A 12 -53.56 -12.58 1.83
C ARG A 12 -52.30 -12.01 2.49
N SER A 13 -51.48 -11.19 1.82
CA SER A 13 -51.64 -9.75 1.60
C SER A 13 -51.66 -8.94 2.90
N LEU A 14 -50.59 -8.26 3.20
CA LEU A 14 -50.65 -6.93 3.80
C LEU A 14 -49.45 -6.12 3.30
N THR A 15 -49.77 -5.36 2.29
CA THR A 15 -49.09 -4.14 1.84
C THR A 15 -49.34 -3.03 2.81
N GLY A 16 -48.35 -2.18 2.99
CA GLY A 16 -48.61 -0.79 3.39
C GLY A 16 -47.81 -0.37 4.60
N TRP A 17 -46.80 0.46 4.33
CA TRP A 17 -46.75 1.84 4.88
C TRP A 17 -45.50 2.53 4.36
N TRP A 18 -45.63 3.07 3.17
CA TRP A 18 -44.85 4.21 2.70
C TRP A 18 -45.84 5.37 2.52
N LYS A 19 -45.63 6.50 3.23
CA LYS A 19 -45.97 7.85 2.72
C LYS A 19 -45.29 8.90 3.60
N ARG A 20 -44.40 9.66 2.97
CA ARG A 20 -44.04 11.05 3.33
C ARG A 20 -45.27 11.94 3.15
N PRO A 21 -45.32 13.14 3.76
CA PRO A 21 -45.01 14.30 2.94
C PRO A 21 -44.10 15.36 3.55
N LEU A 22 -43.50 16.11 2.62
CA LEU A 22 -42.90 17.42 2.78
C LEU A 22 -43.97 18.48 3.08
N SER A 23 -43.64 19.48 3.92
CA SER A 23 -43.80 20.90 3.60
C SER A 23 -43.86 21.75 4.86
N GLY A 24 -43.27 22.95 4.78
CA GLY A 24 -43.57 24.06 5.64
C GLY A 24 -42.38 24.94 6.00
N ALA A 25 -42.07 25.90 5.15
CA ALA A 25 -41.24 27.05 5.47
C ALA A 25 -42.04 28.07 6.31
N ALA A 26 -41.38 28.75 7.26
CA ALA A 26 -41.63 30.16 7.59
C ALA A 26 -40.57 30.73 8.55
N SER A 27 -39.78 31.67 8.05
CA SER A 27 -39.46 33.02 8.55
C SER A 27 -39.09 33.24 10.00
N ALA A 28 -37.94 33.92 10.17
CA ALA A 28 -37.37 34.60 11.35
C ALA A 28 -38.27 35.74 11.89
N PRO A 29 -37.97 36.34 13.08
CA PRO A 29 -36.90 37.33 13.16
C PRO A 29 -36.09 37.44 14.49
N LEU A 30 -34.93 38.05 14.36
CA LEU A 30 -34.17 38.98 15.21
C LEU A 30 -34.47 39.09 16.72
N GLY A 31 -33.45 38.87 17.53
CA GLY A 31 -33.33 39.38 18.91
C GLY A 31 -31.87 39.32 19.34
N ARG A 32 -31.24 40.50 19.51
CA ARG A 32 -29.94 40.72 20.17
C ARG A 32 -30.06 40.36 21.65
N ASP A 33 -29.01 39.82 22.24
CA ASP A 33 -28.12 40.44 23.21
C ASP A 33 -27.09 39.44 23.78
N SER A 34 -25.90 39.96 23.87
CA SER A 34 -24.71 39.74 24.70
C SER A 34 -24.74 38.67 25.80
N ASP A 35 -23.71 37.82 25.89
CA ASP A 35 -22.60 37.84 26.83
C ASP A 35 -21.76 36.54 26.81
N SER A 36 -20.49 36.77 26.63
CA SER A 36 -19.28 36.12 27.13
C SER A 36 -19.33 34.68 27.64
N ALA A 37 -18.53 33.80 27.05
CA ALA A 37 -17.49 33.06 27.78
C ALA A 37 -16.55 32.28 26.79
N ALA A 38 -15.31 32.54 26.99
CA ALA A 38 -14.15 32.01 26.34
C ALA A 38 -14.05 30.48 26.33
N ASN A 39 -13.58 29.92 25.20
CA ASN A 39 -12.77 28.71 25.24
C ASN A 39 -11.62 28.86 24.25
N GLY A 40 -10.43 28.93 24.85
CA GLY A 40 -9.18 29.23 24.21
C GLY A 40 -8.64 28.07 23.39
N VAL A 41 -8.27 28.39 22.17
CA VAL A 41 -7.36 27.60 21.35
C VAL A 41 -5.96 28.02 21.77
N PHE A 42 -5.20 27.08 22.34
CA PHE A 42 -3.80 27.28 22.67
C PHE A 42 -2.97 27.20 21.40
N SER A 43 -2.63 28.37 20.88
CA SER A 43 -1.56 28.55 19.92
C SER A 43 -0.29 28.86 20.71
N PHE A 44 0.66 27.94 20.76
CA PHE A 44 1.97 28.18 21.40
C PHE A 44 2.92 28.77 20.34
N CYS A 45 2.97 30.10 20.29
CA CYS A 45 4.09 30.84 19.70
C CYS A 45 5.11 31.11 20.81
N ILE A 46 6.26 30.44 20.77
CA ILE A 46 7.41 30.78 21.59
C ILE A 46 8.30 31.72 20.79
N ILE A 47 8.31 32.99 21.20
CA ILE A 47 9.30 33.99 20.79
C ILE A 47 10.52 33.79 21.70
N VAL A 48 11.66 33.44 21.11
CA VAL A 48 12.95 33.49 21.80
C VAL A 48 13.75 34.67 21.27
N ALA A 49 14.01 35.61 22.17
CA ALA A 49 14.77 36.83 21.92
C ALA A 49 16.28 36.54 21.84
N LEU A 50 16.92 37.21 20.87
CA LEU A 50 18.35 37.30 20.68
C LEU A 50 19.04 37.99 21.87
N LEU A 51 20.11 37.37 22.37
CA LEU A 51 21.20 38.07 23.04
C LEU A 51 22.53 37.77 22.35
N VAL A 52 23.05 38.82 21.74
CA VAL A 52 24.38 38.86 21.15
C VAL A 52 25.38 39.06 22.30
N SER A 53 26.38 38.21 22.39
CA SER A 53 27.62 38.51 23.12
C SER A 53 28.82 38.02 22.33
N SER A 54 29.59 38.97 21.90
CA SER A 54 30.89 38.85 21.27
C SER A 54 31.96 38.46 22.34
N SER A 55 32.80 37.49 22.03
CA SER A 55 34.17 37.40 22.58
C SER A 55 35.07 36.47 21.76
N SER A 56 36.02 37.10 21.13
CA SER A 56 37.45 36.84 20.94
C SER A 56 37.97 35.41 20.74
N THR A 57 38.62 35.29 19.63
CA THR A 57 39.53 34.30 19.05
C THR A 57 40.64 33.83 20.03
N ILE A 58 40.78 32.49 20.11
CA ILE A 58 42.07 31.83 20.34
C ILE A 58 42.17 30.72 19.30
N GLY A 59 43.13 30.85 18.41
CA GLY A 59 43.45 29.84 17.42
C GLY A 59 44.12 28.63 18.06
N LEU A 60 43.61 27.45 17.73
CA LEU A 60 44.32 26.18 17.96
C LEU A 60 44.24 25.41 16.64
N CYS A 61 45.41 25.21 16.02
CA CYS A 61 45.57 24.30 14.89
C CYS A 61 45.19 22.90 15.34
N ALA A 62 44.06 22.40 14.86
CA ALA A 62 43.74 20.98 14.86
C ALA A 62 43.81 20.50 13.43
N ALA A 63 44.63 19.48 13.19
CA ALA A 63 44.82 18.84 11.93
C ALA A 63 43.48 18.32 11.37
N ASP A 64 43.19 18.68 10.15
CA ASP A 64 42.13 18.09 9.36
C ASP A 64 42.34 16.59 9.21
N VAL A 65 41.64 15.80 9.99
CA VAL A 65 41.31 14.43 9.60
C VAL A 65 40.09 14.56 8.73
N ALA A 66 40.29 14.69 7.43
CA ALA A 66 39.28 14.51 6.43
C ALA A 66 38.76 13.07 6.55
N THR A 67 37.73 12.86 7.34
CA THR A 67 36.84 11.72 7.19
C THR A 67 36.10 11.94 5.88
N ASP A 68 36.64 11.34 4.83
CA ASP A 68 35.97 11.19 3.53
C ASP A 68 34.73 10.29 3.75
N SER A 69 33.70 10.86 4.34
CA SER A 69 32.38 10.28 4.29
C SER A 69 31.89 10.44 2.86
N LYS A 70 32.26 9.46 2.04
CA LYS A 70 31.66 9.23 0.75
C LYS A 70 30.17 9.18 1.00
N ALA A 71 29.46 10.30 0.77
CA ALA A 71 28.01 10.33 0.75
C ALA A 71 27.63 9.27 -0.27
N VAL A 72 27.10 8.14 0.21
CA VAL A 72 26.50 7.13 -0.64
C VAL A 72 25.35 7.85 -1.32
N ALA A 73 25.51 8.14 -2.60
CA ALA A 73 24.46 8.75 -3.40
C ALA A 73 23.25 7.83 -3.27
N SER A 74 22.23 8.28 -2.58
CA SER A 74 20.98 7.55 -2.43
C SER A 74 20.42 7.34 -3.83
N GLY A 75 20.40 6.10 -4.30
CA GLY A 75 19.83 5.74 -5.59
C GLY A 75 18.34 6.09 -5.62
N LYS A 76 17.83 6.38 -6.81
CA LYS A 76 16.40 6.59 -6.99
C LYS A 76 15.65 5.26 -6.91
N PRO A 77 14.42 5.22 -6.33
CA PRO A 77 13.58 4.05 -6.42
C PRO A 77 13.38 3.61 -7.88
N THR A 78 13.31 2.30 -8.07
CA THR A 78 13.12 1.69 -9.39
C THR A 78 11.76 1.01 -9.47
N VAL A 79 11.00 1.28 -10.51
CA VAL A 79 9.69 0.68 -10.77
C VAL A 79 9.75 -0.11 -12.07
N ILE A 80 9.63 -1.43 -11.97
CA ILE A 80 9.56 -2.35 -13.10
C ILE A 80 8.08 -2.68 -13.32
N VAL A 81 7.50 -2.23 -14.43
CA VAL A 81 6.14 -2.53 -14.83
C VAL A 81 6.17 -3.52 -15.97
N VAL A 82 5.51 -4.67 -15.80
CA VAL A 82 5.51 -5.77 -16.76
C VAL A 82 4.09 -6.04 -17.24
N VAL A 83 3.85 -5.87 -18.52
CA VAL A 83 2.60 -6.26 -19.18
C VAL A 83 2.78 -7.61 -19.85
N GLY A 84 2.00 -8.58 -19.40
CA GLY A 84 1.97 -9.92 -19.96
C GLY A 84 1.24 -10.03 -21.29
N ALA A 85 1.14 -11.23 -21.80
CA ALA A 85 0.33 -11.50 -22.99
C ALA A 85 -1.16 -11.23 -22.74
N GLY A 86 -1.80 -10.45 -23.62
CA GLY A 86 -3.23 -10.18 -23.53
C GLY A 86 -4.10 -11.40 -23.84
N GLY A 87 -3.57 -12.36 -24.60
CA GLY A 87 -4.30 -13.57 -24.99
C GLY A 87 -5.44 -13.29 -25.96
N ALA A 88 -6.27 -12.29 -25.67
CA ALA A 88 -7.32 -11.80 -26.57
C ALA A 88 -7.31 -10.28 -26.60
N VAL A 89 -7.67 -9.71 -27.75
CA VAL A 89 -7.64 -8.26 -28.04
C VAL A 89 -8.37 -7.42 -26.96
N GLN A 90 -9.41 -7.96 -26.39
CA GLN A 90 -10.20 -7.28 -25.36
C GLN A 90 -9.44 -6.98 -24.05
N PHE A 91 -8.34 -7.69 -23.79
CA PHE A 91 -7.51 -7.50 -22.58
C PHE A 91 -6.27 -6.63 -22.83
N GLU A 92 -5.84 -6.47 -24.08
CA GLU A 92 -4.64 -5.69 -24.42
C GLU A 92 -4.75 -4.24 -23.95
N LYS A 93 -5.86 -3.57 -24.33
CA LYS A 93 -6.09 -2.18 -23.97
C LYS A 93 -6.23 -1.96 -22.44
N PRO A 94 -7.04 -2.73 -21.69
CA PRO A 94 -7.08 -2.63 -20.23
C PRO A 94 -5.71 -2.81 -19.56
N PHE A 95 -4.94 -3.82 -19.95
CA PHE A 95 -3.61 -4.03 -19.34
C PHE A 95 -2.66 -2.86 -19.61
N GLN A 96 -2.73 -2.28 -20.81
CA GLN A 96 -1.94 -1.09 -21.13
C GLN A 96 -2.38 0.11 -20.28
N GLU A 97 -3.68 0.34 -20.12
CA GLU A 97 -4.20 1.42 -19.28
C GLU A 97 -3.78 1.30 -17.81
N TRP A 98 -3.73 0.07 -17.26
CA TRP A 98 -3.24 -0.16 -15.91
C TRP A 98 -1.74 0.13 -15.81
N ALA A 99 -0.96 -0.33 -16.79
CA ALA A 99 0.48 -0.07 -16.85
C ALA A 99 0.78 1.43 -16.97
N ASP A 100 0.03 2.14 -17.82
CA ASP A 100 0.20 3.58 -18.01
C ASP A 100 -0.02 4.35 -16.71
N ARG A 101 -1.00 3.96 -15.86
CA ARG A 101 -1.22 4.59 -14.55
C ARG A 101 0.00 4.40 -13.64
N TRP A 102 0.54 3.19 -13.53
CA TRP A 102 1.75 2.90 -12.75
C TRP A 102 2.97 3.67 -13.27
N VAL A 103 3.19 3.64 -14.58
CA VAL A 103 4.31 4.34 -15.24
C VAL A 103 4.22 5.85 -15.02
N ASN A 104 3.03 6.44 -15.17
CA ASN A 104 2.83 7.87 -14.98
C ASN A 104 3.00 8.29 -13.52
N ALA A 105 2.47 7.53 -12.57
CA ALA A 105 2.63 7.77 -11.14
C ALA A 105 4.13 7.70 -10.73
N ALA A 106 4.84 6.68 -11.20
CA ALA A 106 6.28 6.52 -10.92
C ALA A 106 7.13 7.64 -11.54
N LYS A 107 6.81 8.08 -12.76
CA LYS A 107 7.48 9.20 -13.42
C LYS A 107 7.21 10.52 -12.69
N GLN A 108 5.97 10.75 -12.25
CA GLN A 108 5.60 11.93 -11.46
C GLN A 108 6.42 11.99 -10.15
N ALA A 109 6.66 10.84 -9.52
CA ALA A 109 7.49 10.72 -8.33
C ALA A 109 9.01 10.80 -8.61
N GLY A 110 9.42 10.92 -9.86
CA GLY A 110 10.83 11.01 -10.26
C GLY A 110 11.60 9.69 -10.16
N HIS A 111 10.91 8.54 -10.13
CA HIS A 111 11.52 7.20 -10.05
C HIS A 111 12.13 6.76 -11.39
N ASN A 112 13.06 5.81 -11.32
CA ASN A 112 13.52 5.08 -12.50
C ASN A 112 12.43 4.10 -12.93
N VAL A 113 11.99 4.19 -14.20
CA VAL A 113 10.91 3.33 -14.71
C VAL A 113 11.42 2.42 -15.81
N ILE A 114 11.19 1.13 -15.66
CA ILE A 114 11.45 0.10 -16.66
C ILE A 114 10.11 -0.51 -17.05
N ALA A 115 9.65 -0.27 -18.28
CA ALA A 115 8.42 -0.81 -18.82
C ALA A 115 8.72 -1.97 -19.78
N ILE A 116 8.10 -3.12 -19.53
CA ILE A 116 8.30 -4.36 -20.30
C ILE A 116 6.93 -4.82 -20.78
N GLY A 117 6.82 -5.13 -22.06
CA GLY A 117 5.55 -5.56 -22.62
C GLY A 117 4.56 -4.43 -22.95
N CYS A 118 4.92 -3.17 -22.65
CA CYS A 118 4.07 -1.99 -22.89
C CYS A 118 4.17 -1.47 -24.34
N GLU A 119 5.16 -1.89 -25.09
CA GLU A 119 5.41 -1.42 -26.46
C GLU A 119 4.94 -2.44 -27.49
N ALA A 120 4.60 -1.96 -28.70
CA ALA A 120 4.49 -2.83 -29.84
C ALA A 120 5.80 -3.60 -30.03
N SER A 121 5.74 -4.87 -30.31
CA SER A 121 6.78 -5.90 -30.21
C SER A 121 8.00 -5.73 -31.16
N ASP A 122 8.73 -4.61 -31.07
CA ASP A 122 9.98 -4.40 -31.81
C ASP A 122 11.24 -4.77 -31.03
N SER A 123 11.12 -5.17 -29.76
CA SER A 123 12.25 -5.66 -28.99
C SER A 123 12.68 -7.04 -29.50
N LYS A 124 13.94 -7.17 -29.90
CA LYS A 124 14.54 -8.47 -30.29
C LYS A 124 14.72 -9.41 -29.09
N GLU A 125 14.64 -8.88 -27.85
CA GLU A 125 14.83 -9.62 -26.63
C GLU A 125 13.48 -10.00 -26.01
N ALA A 126 13.33 -11.27 -25.61
CA ALA A 126 12.13 -11.76 -24.98
C ALA A 126 11.84 -11.03 -23.66
N ASP A 127 10.55 -10.72 -23.36
CA ASP A 127 10.14 -10.02 -22.15
C ASP A 127 10.63 -10.70 -20.86
N ARG A 128 10.71 -12.02 -20.86
CA ARG A 128 11.28 -12.81 -19.76
C ARG A 128 12.75 -12.48 -19.50
N THR A 129 13.56 -12.38 -20.53
CA THR A 129 14.98 -12.03 -20.41
C THR A 129 15.14 -10.58 -19.97
N ARG A 130 14.32 -9.66 -20.51
CA ARG A 130 14.30 -8.26 -20.11
C ARG A 130 13.96 -8.10 -18.62
N LEU A 131 12.96 -8.86 -18.13
CA LEU A 131 12.59 -8.86 -16.71
C LEU A 131 13.73 -9.38 -15.83
N GLN A 132 14.35 -10.51 -16.22
CA GLN A 132 15.49 -11.08 -15.50
C GLN A 132 16.65 -10.08 -15.42
N ASN A 133 17.03 -9.47 -16.54
CA ASN A 133 18.10 -8.47 -16.61
C ASN A 133 17.79 -7.24 -15.76
N ALA A 134 16.54 -6.76 -15.77
CA ALA A 134 16.11 -5.63 -14.95
C ALA A 134 16.21 -5.93 -13.46
N ILE A 135 15.82 -7.14 -13.02
CA ILE A 135 15.97 -7.58 -11.63
C ILE A 135 17.43 -7.71 -11.23
N GLN A 136 18.27 -8.29 -12.11
CA GLN A 136 19.71 -8.42 -11.85
C GLN A 136 20.37 -7.04 -11.71
N ALA A 137 20.07 -6.10 -12.60
CA ALA A 137 20.57 -4.73 -12.52
C ALA A 137 20.10 -4.03 -11.23
N ALA A 138 18.89 -4.32 -10.77
CA ALA A 138 18.37 -3.78 -9.52
C ALA A 138 19.03 -4.39 -8.27
N ALA A 139 19.66 -5.55 -8.36
CA ALA A 139 20.37 -6.19 -7.25
C ALA A 139 21.67 -5.45 -6.85
N ASP A 140 22.26 -4.72 -7.79
CA ASP A 140 23.49 -3.93 -7.54
C ASP A 140 23.21 -2.64 -6.75
N GLU A 141 21.96 -2.16 -6.75
CA GLU A 141 21.50 -0.99 -6.02
C GLU A 141 20.90 -1.43 -4.68
N GLN A 142 21.46 -0.99 -3.56
CA GLN A 142 21.03 -1.49 -2.25
C GLN A 142 20.25 -0.47 -1.40
N SER A 143 20.24 0.80 -1.78
CA SER A 143 19.76 1.87 -0.90
C SER A 143 18.33 2.32 -1.18
N ALA A 144 17.84 2.16 -2.40
CA ALA A 144 16.52 2.64 -2.80
C ALA A 144 15.52 1.50 -3.00
N GLU A 145 14.24 1.79 -2.90
CA GLU A 145 13.14 0.83 -3.03
C GLU A 145 13.04 0.26 -4.45
N LEU A 146 12.66 -1.01 -4.55
CA LEU A 146 12.32 -1.68 -5.81
C LEU A 146 10.83 -2.01 -5.83
N TRP A 147 10.16 -1.62 -6.90
CA TRP A 147 8.78 -2.01 -7.18
C TRP A 147 8.74 -2.91 -8.42
N ILE A 148 8.02 -4.01 -8.33
CA ILE A 148 7.78 -4.93 -9.46
C ILE A 148 6.28 -5.11 -9.58
N VAL A 149 5.70 -4.68 -10.70
CA VAL A 149 4.26 -4.74 -10.96
C VAL A 149 4.02 -5.64 -12.16
N LEU A 150 3.33 -6.76 -11.94
CA LEU A 150 2.99 -7.75 -12.96
C LEU A 150 1.51 -7.59 -13.34
N ILE A 151 1.24 -7.17 -14.57
CA ILE A 151 -0.10 -6.90 -15.11
C ILE A 151 -0.37 -7.86 -16.26
N GLY A 152 -1.33 -8.75 -16.12
CA GLY A 152 -1.59 -9.75 -17.14
C GLY A 152 -2.40 -10.92 -16.65
N HIS A 153 -2.33 -12.01 -17.40
CA HIS A 153 -2.91 -13.29 -17.02
C HIS A 153 -1.92 -14.16 -16.25
N GLY A 154 -2.46 -15.07 -15.45
CA GLY A 154 -1.69 -16.09 -14.79
C GLY A 154 -2.34 -17.46 -14.96
N THR A 155 -1.54 -18.50 -14.93
CA THR A 155 -1.97 -19.89 -15.05
C THR A 155 -1.48 -20.71 -13.86
N PHE A 156 -2.23 -21.74 -13.49
CA PHE A 156 -1.87 -22.68 -12.44
C PHE A 156 -2.29 -24.10 -12.84
N ASP A 157 -1.32 -25.01 -12.92
CA ASP A 157 -1.51 -26.41 -13.30
C ASP A 157 -1.63 -27.37 -12.10
N LYS A 158 -1.95 -26.86 -10.91
CA LYS A 158 -1.97 -27.54 -9.60
C LYS A 158 -0.60 -27.82 -9.00
N ARG A 159 0.49 -27.50 -9.67
CA ARG A 159 1.87 -27.66 -9.20
C ARG A 159 2.63 -26.36 -9.24
N GLU A 160 2.51 -25.62 -10.33
CA GLU A 160 3.26 -24.39 -10.59
C GLU A 160 2.33 -23.29 -11.05
N ALA A 161 2.50 -22.09 -10.47
CA ALA A 161 1.86 -20.88 -10.94
C ALA A 161 2.84 -20.13 -11.84
N LYS A 162 2.32 -19.59 -12.96
CA LYS A 162 3.06 -18.81 -13.93
C LYS A 162 2.37 -17.50 -14.24
N PHE A 163 3.17 -16.47 -14.42
CA PHE A 163 2.75 -15.21 -15.01
C PHE A 163 2.99 -15.29 -16.51
N ASN A 164 1.97 -15.02 -17.31
CA ASN A 164 1.97 -15.25 -18.75
C ASN A 164 2.58 -14.05 -19.49
N LEU A 165 3.83 -14.20 -19.96
CA LEU A 165 4.54 -13.18 -20.74
C LEU A 165 4.27 -13.33 -22.24
N ARG A 166 4.65 -12.33 -23.00
CA ARG A 166 4.79 -12.46 -24.46
C ARG A 166 6.05 -13.28 -24.73
N GLY A 167 5.88 -14.56 -25.05
CA GLY A 167 6.94 -15.55 -25.17
C GLY A 167 6.94 -16.55 -24.00
N PRO A 168 8.10 -16.99 -23.50
CA PRO A 168 8.14 -17.91 -22.38
C PRO A 168 7.64 -17.27 -21.07
N ASP A 169 6.73 -17.94 -20.38
CA ASP A 169 6.19 -17.51 -19.09
C ASP A 169 7.26 -17.52 -18.00
N VAL A 170 6.97 -16.84 -16.88
CA VAL A 170 7.80 -16.91 -15.68
C VAL A 170 7.02 -17.54 -14.54
N SER A 171 7.62 -18.55 -13.89
CA SER A 171 7.02 -19.18 -12.72
C SER A 171 7.33 -18.43 -11.44
N ALA A 172 6.51 -18.64 -10.40
CA ALA A 172 6.75 -18.10 -9.07
C ALA A 172 8.14 -18.49 -8.52
N LYS A 173 8.56 -19.73 -8.77
CA LYS A 173 9.86 -20.23 -8.34
C LYS A 173 11.02 -19.54 -9.07
N GLU A 174 10.95 -19.38 -10.39
CA GLU A 174 11.98 -18.68 -11.16
C GLU A 174 12.12 -17.23 -10.73
N LEU A 175 11.00 -16.53 -10.54
CA LEU A 175 11.01 -15.14 -10.06
C LEU A 175 11.64 -15.05 -8.66
N ALA A 176 11.34 -16.01 -7.77
CA ALA A 176 11.96 -16.10 -6.45
C ALA A 176 13.48 -16.30 -6.54
N GLU A 177 13.96 -17.16 -7.46
CA GLU A 177 15.40 -17.35 -7.67
C GLU A 177 16.08 -16.05 -8.16
N TRP A 178 15.46 -15.32 -9.10
CA TRP A 178 16.00 -14.05 -9.59
C TRP A 178 16.06 -12.96 -8.51
N LEU A 179 15.16 -13.02 -7.53
CA LEU A 179 15.08 -12.06 -6.42
C LEU A 179 16.00 -12.42 -5.24
N LYS A 180 16.64 -13.59 -5.21
CA LYS A 180 17.56 -13.96 -4.12
C LYS A 180 18.69 -12.97 -3.88
N PRO A 181 19.38 -12.44 -4.90
CA PRO A 181 20.47 -11.49 -4.70
C PRO A 181 19.97 -10.07 -4.34
N VAL A 182 18.67 -9.79 -4.47
CA VAL A 182 18.10 -8.46 -4.21
C VAL A 182 17.92 -8.26 -2.71
N ALA A 183 18.78 -7.44 -2.10
CA ALA A 183 18.75 -7.14 -0.66
C ALA A 183 17.95 -5.86 -0.31
N ARG A 184 17.70 -5.00 -1.31
CA ARG A 184 16.97 -3.75 -1.13
C ARG A 184 15.49 -4.01 -0.80
N PRO A 185 14.80 -3.08 -0.09
CA PRO A 185 13.37 -3.18 0.13
C PRO A 185 12.63 -3.34 -1.20
N THR A 186 11.74 -4.34 -1.28
CA THR A 186 11.09 -4.70 -2.55
C THR A 186 9.59 -4.91 -2.37
N ALA A 187 8.77 -4.16 -3.13
CA ALA A 187 7.34 -4.39 -3.26
C ALA A 187 7.05 -5.14 -4.56
N ILE A 188 6.31 -6.24 -4.47
CA ILE A 188 5.94 -7.07 -5.61
C ILE A 188 4.42 -7.13 -5.68
N VAL A 189 3.86 -6.62 -6.76
CA VAL A 189 2.41 -6.59 -7.00
C VAL A 189 2.09 -7.49 -8.18
N ASN A 190 1.43 -8.61 -7.93
CA ASN A 190 0.98 -9.51 -8.99
C ASN A 190 -0.54 -9.37 -9.19
N CYS A 191 -0.93 -8.69 -10.25
CA CYS A 191 -2.32 -8.42 -10.63
C CYS A 191 -2.97 -9.55 -11.44
N ALA A 192 -2.27 -10.67 -11.64
CA ALA A 192 -2.77 -11.76 -12.49
C ALA A 192 -3.73 -12.69 -11.73
N ALA A 193 -4.54 -13.41 -12.48
CA ALA A 193 -5.26 -14.57 -11.95
C ALA A 193 -4.29 -15.62 -11.41
N ALA A 194 -4.74 -16.51 -10.53
CA ALA A 194 -3.93 -17.59 -9.95
C ALA A 194 -2.62 -17.12 -9.28
N SER A 195 -2.56 -15.87 -8.82
CA SER A 195 -1.32 -15.23 -8.31
C SER A 195 -0.94 -15.61 -6.87
N ALA A 196 -1.84 -16.16 -6.08
CA ALA A 196 -1.54 -16.51 -4.67
C ALA A 196 -0.28 -17.37 -4.45
N PRO A 197 0.07 -18.36 -5.29
CA PRO A 197 1.30 -19.11 -5.11
C PRO A 197 2.58 -18.26 -5.24
N PHE A 198 2.51 -17.13 -5.92
CA PHE A 198 3.62 -16.16 -5.96
C PHE A 198 3.84 -15.51 -4.58
N LEU A 199 2.76 -15.23 -3.83
CA LEU A 199 2.89 -14.63 -2.51
C LEU A 199 3.78 -15.49 -1.60
N GLY A 200 3.46 -16.77 -1.42
CA GLY A 200 4.28 -17.66 -0.60
C GLY A 200 5.69 -17.91 -1.15
N ALA A 201 5.89 -17.89 -2.49
CA ALA A 201 7.21 -18.07 -3.08
C ALA A 201 8.12 -16.85 -2.96
N LEU A 202 7.53 -15.64 -2.92
CA LEU A 202 8.24 -14.37 -2.93
C LEU A 202 8.33 -13.71 -1.54
N ALA A 203 7.59 -14.24 -0.57
CA ALA A 203 7.65 -13.80 0.82
C ALA A 203 9.08 -13.79 1.37
N GLY A 204 9.40 -12.83 2.21
CA GLY A 204 10.71 -12.73 2.83
C GLY A 204 10.95 -11.40 3.52
N PRO A 205 12.08 -11.25 4.21
CA PRO A 205 12.40 -10.01 4.92
C PRO A 205 12.51 -8.83 3.95
N ASN A 206 12.07 -7.68 4.37
CA ASN A 206 12.05 -6.43 3.59
C ASN A 206 11.24 -6.52 2.28
N ARG A 207 10.25 -7.40 2.22
CA ARG A 207 9.38 -7.55 1.06
C ARG A 207 7.93 -7.30 1.43
N VAL A 208 7.23 -6.60 0.54
CA VAL A 208 5.78 -6.51 0.51
C VAL A 208 5.31 -7.24 -0.73
N VAL A 209 4.46 -8.24 -0.58
CA VAL A 209 3.96 -9.04 -1.70
C VAL A 209 2.44 -8.94 -1.75
N ILE A 210 1.91 -8.51 -2.88
CA ILE A 210 0.47 -8.47 -3.14
C ILE A 210 0.13 -9.44 -4.26
N ALA A 211 -0.90 -10.26 -4.03
CA ALA A 211 -1.49 -11.15 -5.02
C ALA A 211 -2.97 -10.77 -5.23
N ALA A 212 -3.43 -10.76 -6.49
CA ALA A 212 -4.82 -10.45 -6.83
C ALA A 212 -5.80 -11.57 -6.42
N THR A 213 -5.30 -12.77 -6.10
CA THR A 213 -6.11 -13.95 -5.79
C THR A 213 -5.62 -14.62 -4.49
N LYS A 214 -6.52 -15.34 -3.81
CA LYS A 214 -6.19 -16.09 -2.57
C LYS A 214 -5.72 -17.52 -2.82
N SER A 215 -5.86 -18.01 -4.05
CA SER A 215 -5.41 -19.35 -4.41
C SER A 215 -5.09 -19.45 -5.90
N GLY A 216 -4.29 -20.46 -6.28
CA GLY A 216 -4.06 -20.78 -7.69
C GLY A 216 -5.31 -21.28 -8.43
N ALA A 217 -6.39 -21.63 -7.71
CA ALA A 217 -7.66 -22.05 -8.32
C ALA A 217 -8.52 -20.87 -8.78
N GLU A 218 -8.25 -19.66 -8.34
CA GLU A 218 -8.91 -18.43 -8.83
C GLU A 218 -8.30 -18.01 -10.18
N GLN A 219 -8.76 -18.65 -11.26
CA GLN A 219 -8.19 -18.53 -12.61
C GLN A 219 -9.00 -17.59 -13.52
N ASN A 220 -10.10 -17.01 -13.02
CA ASN A 220 -10.86 -16.03 -13.77
C ASN A 220 -10.04 -14.75 -13.94
N PHE A 221 -10.38 -13.95 -14.98
CA PHE A 221 -9.78 -12.64 -15.18
C PHE A 221 -9.90 -11.80 -13.90
N ALA A 222 -8.78 -11.39 -13.34
CA ALA A 222 -8.73 -10.58 -12.14
C ALA A 222 -8.84 -9.09 -12.49
N ARG A 223 -9.72 -8.39 -11.79
CA ARG A 223 -9.96 -6.94 -11.94
C ARG A 223 -9.26 -6.11 -10.87
N PHE A 224 -8.79 -6.75 -9.83
CA PHE A 224 -8.08 -6.10 -8.73
C PHE A 224 -6.97 -5.16 -9.22
N GLY A 225 -6.21 -5.56 -10.25
CA GLY A 225 -5.14 -4.74 -10.83
C GLY A 225 -5.61 -3.42 -11.44
N ASP A 226 -6.84 -3.38 -12.00
CA ASP A 226 -7.45 -2.13 -12.46
C ASP A 226 -7.63 -1.16 -11.29
N PHE A 227 -8.32 -1.61 -10.24
CA PHE A 227 -8.61 -0.78 -9.07
C PHE A 227 -7.35 -0.39 -8.29
N LEU A 228 -6.35 -1.27 -8.22
CA LEU A 228 -5.10 -0.95 -7.55
C LEU A 228 -4.29 0.10 -8.33
N SER A 229 -4.23 0.00 -9.65
CA SER A 229 -3.57 1.00 -10.50
C SER A 229 -4.22 2.39 -10.42
N GLN A 230 -5.52 2.45 -10.12
CA GLN A 230 -6.23 3.69 -9.84
C GLN A 230 -5.94 4.19 -8.42
N ALA A 231 -5.97 3.29 -7.43
CA ALA A 231 -5.87 3.65 -6.03
C ALA A 231 -4.48 4.17 -5.62
N ILE A 232 -3.39 3.68 -6.25
CA ILE A 232 -2.01 3.99 -5.84
C ILE A 232 -1.64 5.49 -5.92
N SER A 233 -2.40 6.27 -6.68
CA SER A 233 -2.24 7.72 -6.80
C SER A 233 -3.52 8.50 -6.55
N ASP A 234 -4.53 7.87 -5.94
CA ASP A 234 -5.83 8.46 -5.67
C ASP A 234 -5.86 9.09 -4.26
N PRO A 235 -5.95 10.43 -4.13
CA PRO A 235 -6.04 11.07 -2.81
C PRO A 235 -7.26 10.64 -1.99
N GLN A 236 -8.28 10.03 -2.61
CA GLN A 236 -9.43 9.49 -1.88
C GLN A 236 -9.12 8.14 -1.21
N ALA A 237 -8.04 7.48 -1.59
CA ALA A 237 -7.57 6.27 -0.94
C ALA A 237 -6.77 6.56 0.35
N ASP A 238 -6.28 7.78 0.54
CA ASP A 238 -5.63 8.25 1.77
C ASP A 238 -6.64 8.20 2.94
N LEU A 239 -6.47 7.22 3.85
CA LEU A 239 -7.37 6.94 4.96
C LEU A 239 -6.97 7.66 6.26
N ASP A 240 -5.69 7.88 6.48
CA ASP A 240 -5.16 8.54 7.68
C ASP A 240 -4.91 10.04 7.51
N LYS A 241 -5.09 10.54 6.27
CA LYS A 241 -5.04 11.96 5.91
C LYS A 241 -3.66 12.60 6.12
N ASP A 242 -2.63 11.87 5.74
CA ASP A 242 -1.24 12.34 5.74
C ASP A 242 -0.78 12.97 4.41
N ASP A 243 -1.75 13.20 3.47
CA ASP A 243 -1.57 13.77 2.14
C ASP A 243 -0.77 12.88 1.17
N GLN A 244 -0.76 11.57 1.40
CA GLN A 244 -0.20 10.57 0.48
C GLN A 244 -0.99 9.26 0.57
N THR A 245 -0.88 8.40 -0.44
CA THR A 245 -1.53 7.09 -0.41
C THR A 245 -0.47 6.01 -0.29
N SER A 246 -0.49 5.29 0.80
CA SER A 246 0.39 4.14 1.01
C SER A 246 -0.06 2.93 0.16
N LEU A 247 0.85 1.97 -0.03
CA LEU A 247 0.52 0.71 -0.72
C LEU A 247 -0.54 -0.09 0.04
N TRP A 248 -0.55 0.02 1.38
CA TRP A 248 -1.59 -0.60 2.22
C TRP A 248 -2.97 -0.01 1.97
N GLU A 249 -3.10 1.29 1.96
CA GLU A 249 -4.35 2.00 1.70
C GLU A 249 -4.85 1.76 0.28
N ALA A 250 -3.94 1.80 -0.70
CA ALA A 250 -4.25 1.45 -2.08
C ALA A 250 -4.77 0.01 -2.19
N TYR A 251 -4.17 -0.95 -1.47
CA TYR A 251 -4.62 -2.34 -1.40
C TYR A 251 -6.03 -2.46 -0.81
N LEU A 252 -6.31 -1.79 0.31
CA LEU A 252 -7.62 -1.78 0.95
C LEU A 252 -8.70 -1.16 0.04
N ALA A 253 -8.39 -0.01 -0.58
CA ALA A 253 -9.28 0.66 -1.52
C ALA A 253 -9.57 -0.19 -2.75
N ALA A 254 -8.54 -0.79 -3.36
CA ALA A 254 -8.67 -1.66 -4.52
C ALA A 254 -9.51 -2.91 -4.22
N SER A 255 -9.25 -3.57 -3.09
CA SER A 255 -9.99 -4.75 -2.66
C SER A 255 -11.48 -4.46 -2.46
N ARG A 256 -11.80 -3.30 -1.82
CA ARG A 256 -13.19 -2.85 -1.64
C ARG A 256 -13.84 -2.56 -2.99
N ARG A 257 -13.19 -1.79 -3.86
CA ARG A 257 -13.72 -1.47 -5.21
C ARG A 257 -13.94 -2.73 -6.05
N THR A 258 -13.08 -3.74 -5.91
CA THR A 258 -13.25 -5.04 -6.55
C THR A 258 -14.53 -5.72 -6.05
N ALA A 259 -14.74 -5.80 -4.74
CA ALA A 259 -15.95 -6.40 -4.17
C ALA A 259 -17.22 -5.62 -4.58
N GLU A 260 -17.18 -4.29 -4.57
CA GLU A 260 -18.26 -3.41 -5.01
C GLU A 260 -18.63 -3.64 -6.49
N PHE A 261 -17.61 -3.80 -7.36
CA PHE A 261 -17.84 -4.11 -8.78
C PHE A 261 -18.66 -5.39 -8.96
N TYR A 262 -18.28 -6.48 -8.29
CA TYR A 262 -19.00 -7.74 -8.40
C TYR A 262 -20.41 -7.65 -7.80
N SER A 263 -20.58 -7.00 -6.68
CA SER A 263 -21.89 -6.86 -6.02
C SER A 263 -22.86 -5.99 -6.83
N THR A 264 -22.37 -4.92 -7.46
CA THR A 264 -23.19 -4.03 -8.32
C THR A 264 -23.71 -4.77 -9.53
N ASP A 265 -22.91 -5.66 -10.10
CA ASP A 265 -23.33 -6.52 -11.23
C ASP A 265 -24.15 -7.73 -10.78
N GLY A 266 -24.46 -7.89 -9.49
CA GLY A 266 -25.17 -9.05 -8.94
C GLY A 266 -24.41 -10.36 -9.11
N ARG A 267 -23.07 -10.32 -9.21
CA ARG A 267 -22.19 -11.48 -9.40
C ARG A 267 -21.47 -11.85 -8.12
N LEU A 268 -21.13 -13.12 -8.00
CA LEU A 268 -20.26 -13.58 -6.93
C LEU A 268 -18.83 -13.09 -7.15
N LEU A 269 -18.17 -12.66 -6.07
CA LEU A 269 -16.77 -12.32 -6.06
C LEU A 269 -15.93 -13.57 -6.37
N THR A 270 -15.13 -13.54 -7.44
CA THR A 270 -14.32 -14.67 -7.92
C THR A 270 -12.82 -14.46 -7.75
N GLU A 271 -12.43 -13.36 -7.15
CA GLU A 271 -11.04 -13.02 -6.83
C GLU A 271 -10.97 -12.42 -5.43
N HIS A 272 -9.94 -12.81 -4.66
CA HIS A 272 -9.73 -12.34 -3.30
C HIS A 272 -8.25 -12.04 -3.14
N SER A 273 -7.93 -10.76 -3.11
CA SER A 273 -6.54 -10.31 -2.98
C SER A 273 -5.97 -10.62 -1.61
N LEU A 274 -4.65 -10.83 -1.58
CA LEU A 274 -3.85 -11.04 -0.37
C LEU A 274 -2.67 -10.07 -0.36
N LEU A 275 -2.28 -9.64 0.83
CA LEU A 275 -1.05 -8.90 1.07
C LEU A 275 -0.25 -9.57 2.19
N ASP A 276 1.03 -9.81 1.95
CA ASP A 276 2.02 -10.27 2.94
C ASP A 276 3.15 -9.24 3.02
N ASP A 277 3.39 -8.73 4.21
CA ASP A 277 4.54 -7.85 4.49
C ASP A 277 5.32 -8.30 5.75
N SER A 278 4.87 -9.37 6.37
CA SER A 278 5.56 -10.06 7.48
C SER A 278 6.63 -11.04 6.98
N GLY A 279 6.50 -11.48 5.74
CA GLY A 279 7.37 -12.46 5.11
C GLY A 279 7.08 -13.90 5.47
N ASP A 280 5.90 -14.20 6.05
CA ASP A 280 5.50 -15.55 6.43
C ASP A 280 4.79 -16.31 5.28
N GLY A 281 4.44 -15.63 4.20
CA GLY A 281 3.83 -16.20 3.01
C GLY A 281 2.34 -16.52 3.14
N LEU A 282 1.67 -16.06 4.20
CA LEU A 282 0.25 -16.37 4.42
C LEU A 282 -0.65 -15.25 3.89
N GLY A 283 -0.27 -14.00 4.11
CA GLY A 283 -0.99 -12.82 3.67
C GLY A 283 -2.36 -12.61 4.32
N VAL A 284 -2.78 -11.35 4.37
CA VAL A 284 -4.06 -10.93 4.92
C VAL A 284 -5.00 -10.47 3.83
N ARG A 285 -6.30 -10.56 4.10
CA ARG A 285 -7.37 -10.03 3.26
C ARG A 285 -7.86 -8.69 3.78
N ALA A 286 -8.28 -7.83 2.86
CA ALA A 286 -8.79 -6.51 3.22
C ALA A 286 -10.05 -6.54 4.10
N ASP A 287 -10.89 -7.57 4.00
CA ASP A 287 -12.10 -7.73 4.80
C ASP A 287 -11.83 -8.07 6.28
N GLN A 288 -10.59 -8.36 6.65
CA GLN A 288 -10.13 -8.50 8.04
C GLN A 288 -9.85 -7.15 8.72
N PHE A 289 -10.07 -6.04 8.00
CA PHE A 289 -9.80 -4.69 8.49
C PHE A 289 -11.02 -3.77 8.35
N ARG A 290 -11.14 -2.83 9.28
CA ARG A 290 -12.06 -1.69 9.20
C ARG A 290 -11.22 -0.41 9.12
N GLY A 291 -11.12 0.17 7.92
CA GLY A 291 -10.07 1.16 7.65
C GLY A 291 -8.70 0.54 7.88
N LEU A 292 -7.85 1.19 8.62
CA LEU A 292 -6.51 0.70 8.97
C LEU A 292 -6.48 -0.20 10.23
N THR A 293 -7.63 -0.44 10.87
CA THR A 293 -7.71 -1.19 12.13
C THR A 293 -8.12 -2.64 11.88
N PRO A 294 -7.36 -3.64 12.37
CA PRO A 294 -7.75 -5.04 12.33
C PRO A 294 -9.09 -5.25 13.06
N ILE A 295 -9.95 -6.12 12.51
CA ILE A 295 -11.23 -6.50 13.14
C ILE A 295 -11.01 -7.56 14.23
N GLU A 296 -10.04 -8.44 14.03
CA GLU A 296 -9.71 -9.55 14.93
C GLU A 296 -8.23 -9.55 15.28
N GLU A 297 -7.90 -9.98 16.49
CA GLU A 297 -6.52 -10.27 16.88
C GLU A 297 -6.06 -11.58 16.26
N THR A 298 -4.78 -11.67 15.91
CA THR A 298 -4.20 -12.94 15.44
C THR A 298 -4.21 -13.97 16.57
N LYS A 299 -4.48 -15.23 16.26
CA LYS A 299 -4.48 -16.32 17.23
C LYS A 299 -3.14 -16.52 17.92
N ASP A 300 -2.06 -16.14 17.23
CA ASP A 300 -0.68 -16.31 17.70
C ASP A 300 -0.10 -15.04 18.33
N GLY A 301 -0.89 -13.97 18.43
CA GLY A 301 -0.45 -12.68 18.99
C GLY A 301 0.62 -11.96 18.16
N LYS A 302 0.84 -12.39 16.91
CA LYS A 302 1.69 -11.66 15.95
C LYS A 302 0.92 -10.49 15.37
N PRO A 303 1.60 -9.38 15.02
CA PRO A 303 0.95 -8.31 14.29
C PRO A 303 0.45 -8.84 12.94
N LEU A 304 -0.73 -8.39 12.51
CA LEU A 304 -1.22 -8.64 11.16
C LEU A 304 -0.38 -7.86 10.15
N ASP A 305 -0.31 -8.38 8.92
CA ASP A 305 0.29 -7.66 7.80
C ASP A 305 -0.37 -6.29 7.58
N GLY A 306 0.33 -5.41 6.87
CA GLY A 306 -0.09 -4.06 6.52
C GLY A 306 0.76 -2.97 7.16
N GLN A 307 1.52 -3.26 8.23
CA GLN A 307 2.35 -2.26 8.91
C GLN A 307 3.54 -1.79 8.06
N GLN A 308 4.21 -2.71 7.35
CA GLN A 308 5.30 -2.35 6.45
C GLN A 308 4.74 -1.73 5.16
N ALA A 309 3.68 -2.29 4.59
CA ALA A 309 3.02 -1.77 3.39
C ALA A 309 2.46 -0.34 3.58
N HIS A 310 2.08 0.03 4.80
CA HIS A 310 1.66 1.38 5.16
C HIS A 310 2.77 2.43 5.03
N GLN A 311 4.04 2.02 5.05
CA GLN A 311 5.20 2.90 4.88
C GLN A 311 5.70 2.98 3.43
N TRP A 312 5.04 2.27 2.51
CA TRP A 312 5.38 2.27 1.09
C TRP A 312 4.52 3.26 0.33
N HIS A 313 5.13 4.31 -0.19
CA HIS A 313 4.46 5.35 -0.97
C HIS A 313 5.12 5.47 -2.34
N LEU A 314 4.35 5.22 -3.40
CA LEU A 314 4.85 5.44 -4.76
C LEU A 314 5.03 6.93 -5.05
N ILE A 315 4.11 7.75 -4.56
CA ILE A 315 4.18 9.21 -4.61
C ILE A 315 4.19 9.71 -3.17
N ARG A 316 5.32 10.29 -2.75
CA ARG A 316 5.45 10.87 -1.41
C ARG A 316 4.99 12.31 -1.40
N ASN A 317 4.45 12.76 -0.28
CA ASN A 317 4.16 14.18 -0.06
C ASN A 317 5.45 15.02 -0.04
N SER A 318 5.32 16.35 -0.03
CA SER A 318 6.47 17.27 -0.11
C SER A 318 7.37 17.18 1.13
N THR A 319 6.80 16.89 2.30
CA THR A 319 7.53 16.77 3.55
C THR A 319 8.43 15.53 3.53
N ASP A 320 7.88 14.37 3.18
CA ASP A 320 8.61 13.10 3.11
C ASP A 320 9.64 13.08 1.99
N SER A 321 9.33 13.74 0.87
CA SER A 321 10.28 13.87 -0.26
C SER A 321 11.50 14.71 0.06
N ALA A 322 11.42 15.58 1.06
CA ALA A 322 12.53 16.42 1.51
C ALA A 322 13.46 15.71 2.53
N LEU A 323 13.00 14.60 3.13
CA LEU A 323 13.78 13.87 4.13
C LEU A 323 14.88 13.01 3.50
N SER A 324 16.01 12.87 4.21
CA SER A 324 17.03 11.91 3.78
C SER A 324 16.53 10.47 3.99
N PRO A 325 17.03 9.49 3.23
CA PRO A 325 16.67 8.08 3.39
C PRO A 325 16.90 7.55 4.79
N GLU A 326 17.96 8.02 5.46
CA GLU A 326 18.30 7.62 6.83
C GLU A 326 17.25 8.12 7.82
N VAL A 327 16.81 9.38 7.67
CA VAL A 327 15.75 9.98 8.49
C VAL A 327 14.44 9.26 8.28
N LEU A 328 14.04 9.02 7.02
CA LEU A 328 12.85 8.25 6.68
C LEU A 328 12.88 6.85 7.30
N LYS A 329 14.01 6.16 7.17
CA LYS A 329 14.17 4.82 7.75
C LYS A 329 13.99 4.84 9.26
N LYS A 330 14.63 5.79 9.95
CA LYS A 330 14.53 5.92 11.41
C LYS A 330 13.13 6.27 11.86
N ARG A 331 12.44 7.19 11.15
CA ARG A 331 11.04 7.53 11.40
C ARG A 331 10.15 6.31 11.26
N ASN A 332 10.28 5.58 10.16
CA ASN A 332 9.50 4.37 9.90
C ASN A 332 9.73 3.28 10.97
N GLU A 333 10.96 3.15 11.50
CA GLU A 333 11.26 2.24 12.61
C GLU A 333 10.54 2.66 13.89
N LEU A 334 10.53 3.95 14.22
CA LEU A 334 9.85 4.48 15.41
C LEU A 334 8.32 4.35 15.29
N GLU A 335 7.74 4.64 14.13
CA GLU A 335 6.32 4.49 13.89
C GLU A 335 5.87 3.02 14.02
N ARG A 336 6.64 2.08 13.46
CA ARG A 336 6.38 0.63 13.68
C ARG A 336 6.49 0.24 15.15
N ALA A 337 7.45 0.79 15.88
CA ALA A 337 7.58 0.53 17.31
C ALA A 337 6.37 1.05 18.11
N VAL A 338 5.83 2.22 17.74
CA VAL A 338 4.58 2.76 18.33
C VAL A 338 3.40 1.84 18.03
N LEU A 339 3.25 1.36 16.79
CA LEU A 339 2.18 0.44 16.43
C LEU A 339 2.31 -0.89 17.19
N ALA A 340 3.51 -1.47 17.24
CA ALA A 340 3.77 -2.71 17.99
C ALA A 340 3.51 -2.56 19.50
N LEU A 341 3.82 -1.39 20.07
CA LEU A 341 3.52 -1.08 21.47
C LEU A 341 1.99 -0.99 21.69
N ARG A 342 1.25 -0.35 20.77
CA ARG A 342 -0.20 -0.25 20.83
C ARG A 342 -0.85 -1.63 20.82
N ASP A 343 -0.37 -2.54 20.00
CA ASP A 343 -0.91 -3.91 19.91
C ASP A 343 -0.66 -4.72 21.20
N ARG A 344 0.34 -4.32 22.00
CA ARG A 344 0.66 -4.91 23.31
C ARG A 344 -0.01 -4.19 24.49
N LYS A 345 -0.79 -3.13 24.27
CA LYS A 345 -1.39 -2.31 25.32
C LYS A 345 -2.17 -3.10 26.36
N SER A 346 -2.95 -4.09 25.93
CA SER A 346 -3.73 -4.94 26.84
C SER A 346 -2.90 -5.91 27.68
N LYS A 347 -1.62 -6.11 27.32
CA LYS A 347 -0.69 -7.05 27.94
C LYS A 347 0.33 -6.37 28.88
N LEU A 348 0.35 -5.03 28.91
CA LEU A 348 1.29 -4.25 29.69
C LEU A 348 0.58 -3.51 30.85
N PRO A 349 1.28 -3.31 31.99
CA PRO A 349 0.83 -2.35 33.01
C PRO A 349 0.68 -0.96 32.40
N GLY A 350 -0.39 -0.23 32.79
CA GLY A 350 -0.69 1.07 32.21
C GLY A 350 0.46 2.08 32.27
N ASP A 351 1.15 2.14 33.43
CA ASP A 351 2.27 3.06 33.62
C ASP A 351 3.48 2.70 32.73
N GLU A 352 3.77 1.40 32.57
CA GLU A 352 4.84 0.92 31.69
C GLU A 352 4.53 1.24 30.22
N TYR A 353 3.29 0.99 29.79
CA TYR A 353 2.83 1.36 28.45
C TYR A 353 2.99 2.85 28.17
N LEU A 354 2.58 3.71 29.10
CA LEU A 354 2.66 5.17 28.93
C LEU A 354 4.11 5.65 28.88
N LEU A 355 4.97 5.11 29.72
CA LEU A 355 6.40 5.47 29.75
C LEU A 355 7.11 5.09 28.43
N GLU A 356 6.83 3.88 27.91
CA GLU A 356 7.42 3.43 26.66
C GLU A 356 6.87 4.24 25.46
N LEU A 357 5.57 4.55 25.47
CA LEU A 357 4.94 5.39 24.46
C LEU A 357 5.53 6.80 24.45
N GLU A 358 5.67 7.43 25.62
CA GLU A 358 6.29 8.76 25.76
C GLU A 358 7.69 8.78 25.17
N ARG A 359 8.53 7.80 25.50
CA ARG A 359 9.89 7.69 24.96
C ARG A 359 9.91 7.65 23.44
N LEU A 360 9.07 6.79 22.82
CA LEU A 360 9.01 6.66 21.36
C LEU A 360 8.49 7.95 20.68
N LEU A 361 7.50 8.60 21.28
CA LEU A 361 6.94 9.84 20.73
C LEU A 361 7.93 11.02 20.86
N VAL A 362 8.72 11.08 21.95
CA VAL A 362 9.79 12.09 22.09
C VAL A 362 10.87 11.88 21.06
N GLU A 363 11.38 10.63 20.89
CA GLU A 363 12.35 10.32 19.84
C GLU A 363 11.85 10.69 18.44
N LEU A 364 10.57 10.44 18.15
CA LEU A 364 9.95 10.79 16.87
C LEU A 364 9.86 12.32 16.68
N ALA A 365 9.49 13.05 17.73
CA ALA A 365 9.44 14.51 17.71
C ALA A 365 10.82 15.14 17.49
N GLU A 366 11.85 14.69 18.21
CA GLU A 366 13.24 15.15 18.06
C GLU A 366 13.78 14.88 16.65
N LEU A 367 13.46 13.70 16.09
CA LEU A 367 13.84 13.36 14.72
C LEU A 367 13.20 14.33 13.71
N ASN A 368 11.90 14.62 13.82
CA ASN A 368 11.19 15.54 12.94
C ASN A 368 11.70 16.99 13.08
N GLU A 369 12.01 17.45 14.30
CA GLU A 369 12.61 18.78 14.51
C GLU A 369 14.01 18.91 13.89
N SER A 370 14.80 17.83 13.96
CA SER A 370 16.14 17.82 13.35
C SER A 370 16.10 17.78 11.84
N ALA A 371 15.08 17.14 11.27
CA ALA A 371 14.89 16.99 9.82
C ALA A 371 14.29 18.25 9.15
N GLY A 372 13.60 19.10 9.92
CA GLY A 372 13.01 20.35 9.43
C GLY A 372 13.98 21.56 9.42
N LYS A 373 15.24 21.34 9.81
CA LYS A 373 16.32 22.35 9.81
C LYS A 373 17.28 22.12 8.65
#